data_ef9f063d6e10086802970dd56f7935ed
#
_entry.id   ef9f063d6e10086802970dd56f7935ed
#
_cell.length_a   1.000
_cell.length_b   1.000
_cell.length_c   1.000
_cell.angle_alpha   90.00
_cell.angle_beta   90.00
_cell.angle_gamma   90.00
#
_symmetry.space_group_name_H-M   'P 1'
#
loop_
_entity.id
_entity.type
_entity.pdbx_description
1 polymer ?
#
loop_
_entity_poly.entity_id
_entity_poly.type
_entity_poly.pdbx_seq_one_letter_code
_entity_poly.pdbx_strand_id
1 'polypeptide(L)'
;MTPGPDHPTRPLRTPIRDRRQAGVARAMAAALAVVALALLVGWSVRPTLSPTDRILRAVAASTVAALWLAAAIGHVAALRFTSPADIDAAAGGSPDSAQVAMAQAVLRNTLEQVVLAIPAYLALAWVVEGSGAMIPMLAGLFSVGRTLFWAHYARGAAARAFGFALGFYSSVAALVIVLVALVGRLI
;
A
#
# COMPACT_ATOMS: atom_id res chain seq x y z
N MET A 1 -19.93 38.79 -42.79
CA MET A 1 -18.82 38.81 -41.82
C MET A 1 -19.19 37.81 -40.71
N THR A 2 -18.79 36.55 -40.85
CA THR A 2 -19.09 35.43 -39.93
C THR A 2 -18.07 35.41 -38.84
N PRO A 3 -18.45 35.34 -37.53
CA PRO A 3 -17.48 35.19 -36.45
C PRO A 3 -16.82 33.80 -36.57
N GLY A 4 -15.50 33.77 -36.43
CA GLY A 4 -14.69 32.54 -36.47
C GLY A 4 -14.93 31.67 -35.23
N PRO A 5 -14.56 30.37 -35.31
CA PRO A 5 -14.81 29.41 -34.23
C PRO A 5 -14.00 29.77 -33.00
N ASP A 6 -14.70 29.89 -31.89
CA ASP A 6 -14.10 30.04 -30.54
C ASP A 6 -13.18 28.85 -30.26
N HIS A 7 -11.88 29.13 -30.17
CA HIS A 7 -10.92 28.16 -29.65
C HIS A 7 -11.23 27.87 -28.15
N PRO A 8 -11.39 26.61 -27.79
CA PRO A 8 -11.58 26.27 -26.36
C PRO A 8 -10.36 26.73 -25.58
N THR A 9 -10.57 27.73 -24.72
CA THR A 9 -9.54 28.21 -23.79
C THR A 9 -9.16 27.08 -22.87
N ARG A 10 -7.89 26.65 -22.94
CA ARG A 10 -7.27 25.65 -22.07
C ARG A 10 -7.46 26.09 -20.61
N PRO A 11 -8.08 25.28 -19.74
CA PRO A 11 -8.30 25.69 -18.35
C PRO A 11 -6.95 25.99 -17.70
N LEU A 12 -6.81 27.21 -17.14
CA LEU A 12 -5.62 27.64 -16.42
C LEU A 12 -5.38 26.68 -15.24
N ARG A 13 -4.23 25.99 -15.21
CA ARG A 13 -3.81 25.15 -14.09
C ARG A 13 -3.73 26.02 -12.85
N THR A 14 -4.53 25.74 -11.82
CA THR A 14 -4.50 26.50 -10.59
C THR A 14 -3.24 26.19 -9.78
N PRO A 15 -2.51 27.18 -9.25
CA PRO A 15 -1.28 26.99 -8.49
C PRO A 15 -1.43 26.05 -7.27
N ILE A 16 -2.62 25.97 -6.70
CA ILE A 16 -2.96 25.10 -5.55
C ILE A 16 -2.94 23.61 -5.95
N ARG A 17 -3.38 23.29 -7.17
CA ARG A 17 -3.37 21.92 -7.70
C ARG A 17 -1.94 21.43 -7.88
N ASP A 18 -1.08 22.27 -8.42
CA ASP A 18 0.33 21.94 -8.68
C ASP A 18 1.11 21.70 -7.37
N ARG A 19 0.85 22.49 -6.32
CA ARG A 19 1.48 22.29 -4.99
C ARG A 19 1.08 20.97 -4.34
N ARG A 20 -0.20 20.56 -4.44
CA ARG A 20 -0.68 19.27 -3.90
C ARG A 20 -0.07 18.09 -4.64
N GLN A 21 -0.02 18.15 -5.97
CA GLN A 21 0.60 17.13 -6.80
C GLN A 21 2.11 17.01 -6.52
N ALA A 22 2.83 18.12 -6.38
CA ALA A 22 4.23 18.13 -6.02
C ALA A 22 4.48 17.52 -4.61
N GLY A 23 3.59 17.76 -3.66
CA GLY A 23 3.65 17.14 -2.33
C GLY A 23 3.50 15.62 -2.38
N VAL A 24 2.53 15.13 -3.14
CA VAL A 24 2.33 13.69 -3.37
C VAL A 24 3.56 13.08 -4.07
N ALA A 25 4.05 13.69 -5.13
CA ALA A 25 5.21 13.19 -5.89
C ALA A 25 6.47 13.08 -5.01
N ARG A 26 6.75 14.09 -4.18
CA ARG A 26 7.88 14.05 -3.23
C ARG A 26 7.74 12.93 -2.20
N ALA A 27 6.54 12.75 -1.65
CA ALA A 27 6.26 11.68 -0.70
C ALA A 27 6.45 10.30 -1.33
N MET A 28 5.98 10.11 -2.56
CA MET A 28 6.17 8.86 -3.32
C MET A 28 7.65 8.61 -3.65
N ALA A 29 8.39 9.62 -4.09
CA ALA A 29 9.82 9.50 -4.37
C ALA A 29 10.62 9.13 -3.10
N ALA A 30 10.30 9.74 -1.95
CA ALA A 30 10.91 9.40 -0.68
C ALA A 30 10.63 7.95 -0.27
N ALA A 31 9.39 7.48 -0.42
CA ALA A 31 9.03 6.08 -0.14
C ALA A 31 9.78 5.11 -1.06
N LEU A 32 9.90 5.43 -2.35
CA LEU A 32 10.67 4.62 -3.30
C LEU A 32 12.15 4.52 -2.89
N ALA A 33 12.76 5.63 -2.48
CA ALA A 33 14.15 5.65 -2.00
C ALA A 33 14.33 4.77 -0.75
N VAL A 34 13.39 4.80 0.19
CA VAL A 34 13.41 3.95 1.39
C VAL A 34 13.30 2.47 1.03
N VAL A 35 12.39 2.11 0.11
CA VAL A 35 12.23 0.73 -0.35
C VAL A 35 13.48 0.26 -1.09
N ALA A 36 14.05 1.09 -1.97
CA ALA A 36 15.29 0.76 -2.69
C ALA A 36 16.45 0.52 -1.71
N LEU A 37 16.61 1.37 -0.71
CA LEU A 37 17.63 1.19 0.33
C LEU A 37 17.42 -0.11 1.11
N ALA A 38 16.19 -0.42 1.53
CA ALA A 38 15.87 -1.65 2.22
C ALA A 38 16.18 -2.89 1.37
N LEU A 39 15.89 -2.85 0.07
CA LEU A 39 16.24 -3.93 -0.84
C LEU A 39 17.75 -4.09 -1.00
N LEU A 40 18.51 -3.00 -1.11
CA LEU A 40 19.98 -3.05 -1.17
C LEU A 40 20.56 -3.67 0.11
N VAL A 41 20.08 -3.27 1.28
CA VAL A 41 20.49 -3.84 2.56
C VAL A 41 20.07 -5.31 2.65
N GLY A 42 18.83 -5.65 2.32
CA GLY A 42 18.35 -7.04 2.35
C GLY A 42 19.12 -7.94 1.38
N TRP A 43 19.53 -7.38 0.23
CA TRP A 43 20.38 -8.07 -0.74
C TRP A 43 21.82 -8.29 -0.25
N SER A 44 22.40 -7.34 0.48
CA SER A 44 23.77 -7.45 1.02
C SER A 44 23.89 -8.45 2.18
N VAL A 45 22.83 -8.62 2.96
CA VAL A 45 22.85 -9.50 4.15
C VAL A 45 22.72 -10.99 3.79
N ARG A 46 22.00 -11.37 2.76
CA ARG A 46 21.79 -12.71 2.19
C ARG A 46 22.06 -13.89 3.15
N PRO A 47 21.27 -14.08 4.21
CA PRO A 47 21.47 -15.22 5.09
C PRO A 47 21.22 -16.53 4.33
N THR A 48 22.08 -17.52 4.54
CA THR A 48 21.87 -18.88 4.02
C THR A 48 20.76 -19.54 4.85
N LEU A 49 19.56 -19.56 4.33
CA LEU A 49 18.40 -20.18 4.96
C LEU A 49 17.91 -21.37 4.15
N SER A 50 17.40 -22.38 4.87
CA SER A 50 16.71 -23.48 4.21
C SER A 50 15.45 -22.96 3.46
N PRO A 51 14.95 -23.64 2.43
CA PRO A 51 13.70 -23.32 1.78
C PRO A 51 12.53 -23.21 2.77
N THR A 52 12.50 -24.10 3.75
CA THR A 52 11.47 -24.12 4.82
C THR A 52 11.52 -22.85 5.66
N ASP A 53 12.70 -22.39 6.08
CA ASP A 53 12.84 -21.18 6.90
C ASP A 53 12.43 -19.92 6.11
N ARG A 54 12.74 -19.87 4.81
CA ARG A 54 12.29 -18.76 3.94
C ARG A 54 10.76 -18.70 3.84
N ILE A 55 10.12 -19.86 3.62
CA ILE A 55 8.66 -19.95 3.57
C ILE A 55 8.06 -19.58 4.93
N LEU A 56 8.62 -20.03 6.04
CA LEU A 56 8.15 -19.66 7.37
C LEU A 56 8.19 -18.14 7.59
N ARG A 57 9.26 -17.47 7.16
CA ARG A 57 9.35 -16.00 7.19
C ARG A 57 8.29 -15.33 6.31
N ALA A 58 8.01 -15.88 5.13
CA ALA A 58 6.96 -15.36 4.25
C ALA A 58 5.56 -15.55 4.83
N VAL A 59 5.30 -16.69 5.47
CA VAL A 59 4.04 -16.94 6.19
C VAL A 59 3.88 -15.95 7.35
N ALA A 60 4.93 -15.73 8.15
CA ALA A 60 4.91 -14.75 9.23
C ALA A 60 4.64 -13.32 8.69
N ALA A 61 5.32 -12.91 7.63
CA ALA A 61 5.11 -11.62 6.96
C ALA A 61 3.67 -11.47 6.44
N SER A 62 3.13 -12.53 5.82
CA SER A 62 1.75 -12.60 5.32
C SER A 62 0.73 -12.51 6.46
N THR A 63 1.01 -13.15 7.58
CA THR A 63 0.17 -13.05 8.79
C THR A 63 0.14 -11.62 9.33
N VAL A 64 1.28 -10.93 9.37
CA VAL A 64 1.32 -9.51 9.78
C VAL A 64 0.49 -8.64 8.82
N ALA A 65 0.59 -8.87 7.51
CA ALA A 65 -0.24 -8.14 6.53
C ALA A 65 -1.74 -8.42 6.74
N ALA A 66 -2.12 -9.68 6.98
CA ALA A 66 -3.51 -10.08 7.25
C ALA A 66 -4.03 -9.46 8.57
N LEU A 67 -3.21 -9.30 9.60
CA LEU A 67 -3.58 -8.62 10.85
C LEU A 67 -3.92 -7.15 10.62
N TRP A 68 -3.23 -6.45 9.73
CA TRP A 68 -3.60 -5.07 9.32
C TRP A 68 -4.99 -5.02 8.69
N LEU A 69 -5.32 -6.01 7.85
CA LEU A 69 -6.65 -6.11 7.26
C LEU A 69 -7.71 -6.42 8.32
N ALA A 70 -7.44 -7.36 9.21
CA ALA A 70 -8.34 -7.69 10.32
C ALA A 70 -8.59 -6.47 11.23
N ALA A 71 -7.54 -5.68 11.53
CA ALA A 71 -7.68 -4.45 12.31
C ALA A 71 -8.55 -3.41 11.57
N ALA A 72 -8.40 -3.27 10.24
CA ALA A 72 -9.23 -2.35 9.45
C ALA A 72 -10.71 -2.80 9.41
N ILE A 73 -10.97 -4.10 9.26
CA ILE A 73 -12.33 -4.67 9.33
C ILE A 73 -12.93 -4.41 10.72
N GLY A 74 -12.19 -4.74 11.78
CA GLY A 74 -12.64 -4.54 13.16
C GLY A 74 -12.93 -3.07 13.48
N HIS A 75 -12.13 -2.15 12.93
CA HIS A 75 -12.38 -0.72 13.11
C HIS A 75 -13.71 -0.27 12.48
N VAL A 76 -14.02 -0.68 11.25
CA VAL A 76 -15.31 -0.40 10.61
C VAL A 76 -16.45 -1.02 11.41
N ALA A 77 -16.33 -2.27 11.85
CA ALA A 77 -17.33 -2.96 12.63
C ALA A 77 -17.59 -2.24 13.98
N ALA A 78 -16.54 -1.81 14.67
CA ALA A 78 -16.64 -1.08 15.93
C ALA A 78 -17.35 0.26 15.76
N LEU A 79 -17.03 1.03 14.71
CA LEU A 79 -17.69 2.30 14.43
C LEU A 79 -19.20 2.09 14.17
N ARG A 80 -19.58 1.09 13.38
CA ARG A 80 -20.98 0.78 13.13
C ARG A 80 -21.71 0.34 14.39
N PHE A 81 -21.09 -0.52 15.20
CA PHE A 81 -21.68 -1.01 16.43
C PHE A 81 -21.95 0.12 17.45
N THR A 82 -21.11 1.14 17.49
CA THR A 82 -21.22 2.25 18.45
C THR A 82 -22.10 3.40 17.96
N SER A 83 -22.56 3.36 16.68
CA SER A 83 -23.42 4.40 16.10
C SER A 83 -24.80 3.85 15.77
N PRO A 84 -25.87 4.29 16.46
CA PRO A 84 -27.24 3.85 16.12
C PRO A 84 -27.65 4.19 14.68
N ALA A 85 -27.10 5.26 14.10
CA ALA A 85 -27.38 5.65 12.73
C ALA A 85 -26.69 4.74 11.70
N ASP A 86 -25.53 4.16 12.04
CA ASP A 86 -24.72 3.36 11.11
C ASP A 86 -24.95 1.84 11.24
N ILE A 87 -25.62 1.38 12.32
CA ILE A 87 -25.81 -0.06 12.58
C ILE A 87 -26.68 -0.71 11.50
N ASP A 88 -27.67 0.00 10.99
CA ASP A 88 -28.59 -0.46 9.95
C ASP A 88 -28.19 0.00 8.54
N ALA A 89 -27.19 0.88 8.41
CA ALA A 89 -26.74 1.43 7.12
C ALA A 89 -26.25 0.32 6.16
N ALA A 90 -25.65 -0.74 6.68
CA ALA A 90 -25.20 -1.89 5.89
C ALA A 90 -26.34 -2.67 5.21
N ALA A 91 -27.58 -2.54 5.73
CA ALA A 91 -28.78 -3.14 5.15
C ALA A 91 -29.47 -2.22 4.11
N GLY A 92 -28.86 -1.11 3.71
CA GLY A 92 -29.37 -0.21 2.66
C GLY A 92 -30.32 0.87 3.15
N GLY A 93 -30.39 1.14 4.48
CA GLY A 93 -31.34 2.11 5.06
C GLY A 93 -30.90 3.56 4.98
N SER A 94 -29.64 3.87 5.24
CA SER A 94 -29.10 5.24 5.25
C SER A 94 -27.65 5.28 4.74
N PRO A 95 -27.18 6.41 4.20
CA PRO A 95 -25.77 6.54 3.87
C PRO A 95 -24.90 6.47 5.14
N ASP A 96 -23.74 5.83 5.03
CA ASP A 96 -22.75 5.76 6.10
C ASP A 96 -22.36 7.16 6.61
N SER A 97 -22.11 7.29 7.92
CA SER A 97 -21.52 8.50 8.47
C SER A 97 -20.15 8.78 7.84
N ALA A 98 -19.70 10.05 7.91
CA ALA A 98 -18.39 10.44 7.38
C ALA A 98 -17.23 9.62 8.01
N GLN A 99 -17.37 9.22 9.28
CA GLN A 99 -16.39 8.40 9.98
C GLN A 99 -16.36 6.97 9.42
N VAL A 100 -17.50 6.33 9.24
CA VAL A 100 -17.61 4.99 8.66
C VAL A 100 -17.16 5.00 7.20
N ALA A 101 -17.56 6.00 6.41
CA ALA A 101 -17.10 6.15 5.03
C ALA A 101 -15.57 6.29 4.92
N MET A 102 -14.94 7.04 5.82
CA MET A 102 -13.49 7.16 5.88
C MET A 102 -12.83 5.84 6.29
N ALA A 103 -13.35 5.16 7.30
CA ALA A 103 -12.83 3.87 7.74
C ALA A 103 -12.94 2.80 6.64
N GLN A 104 -14.04 2.79 5.88
CA GLN A 104 -14.20 1.92 4.71
C GLN A 104 -13.20 2.23 3.60
N ALA A 105 -12.89 3.50 3.35
CA ALA A 105 -11.88 3.85 2.36
C ALA A 105 -10.47 3.38 2.79
N VAL A 106 -10.14 3.44 4.09
CA VAL A 106 -8.92 2.85 4.64
C VAL A 106 -8.93 1.34 4.52
N LEU A 107 -10.04 0.68 4.86
CA LEU A 107 -10.21 -0.78 4.72
C LEU A 107 -10.01 -1.23 3.28
N ARG A 108 -10.67 -0.59 2.30
CA ARG A 108 -10.54 -0.92 0.89
C ARG A 108 -9.09 -0.83 0.42
N ASN A 109 -8.42 0.28 0.75
CA ASN A 109 -7.01 0.44 0.39
C ASN A 109 -6.10 -0.58 1.10
N THR A 110 -6.40 -0.94 2.35
CA THR A 110 -5.65 -1.98 3.07
C THR A 110 -5.83 -3.34 2.42
N LEU A 111 -7.05 -3.69 2.02
CA LEU A 111 -7.35 -4.92 1.29
C LEU A 111 -6.56 -5.01 -0.02
N GLU A 112 -6.59 -3.95 -0.84
CA GLU A 112 -5.85 -3.88 -2.11
C GLU A 112 -4.36 -4.16 -1.92
N GLN A 113 -3.75 -3.59 -0.88
CA GLN A 113 -2.34 -3.80 -0.61
C GLN A 113 -2.02 -5.16 0.00
N VAL A 114 -2.88 -5.71 0.84
CA VAL A 114 -2.71 -7.07 1.41
C VAL A 114 -2.81 -8.13 0.32
N VAL A 115 -3.71 -7.96 -0.63
CA VAL A 115 -3.85 -8.85 -1.80
C VAL A 115 -2.58 -8.87 -2.66
N LEU A 116 -1.82 -7.78 -2.72
CA LEU A 116 -0.52 -7.73 -3.40
C LEU A 116 0.61 -8.28 -2.52
N ALA A 117 0.61 -7.97 -1.22
CA ALA A 117 1.72 -8.28 -0.33
C ALA A 117 1.86 -9.78 -0.04
N ILE A 118 0.76 -10.49 0.22
CA ILE A 118 0.78 -11.92 0.56
C ILE A 118 1.41 -12.76 -0.56
N PRO A 119 0.92 -12.72 -1.81
CA PRO A 119 1.54 -13.50 -2.88
C PRO A 119 2.96 -13.03 -3.19
N ALA A 120 3.27 -11.74 -3.04
CA ALA A 120 4.61 -11.22 -3.23
C ALA A 120 5.62 -11.84 -2.25
N TYR A 121 5.30 -11.94 -0.96
CA TYR A 121 6.19 -12.52 0.05
C TYR A 121 6.37 -14.03 -0.17
N LEU A 122 5.29 -14.76 -0.46
CA LEU A 122 5.34 -16.20 -0.71
C LEU A 122 6.16 -16.52 -1.97
N ALA A 123 5.90 -15.79 -3.07
CA ALA A 123 6.63 -15.97 -4.31
C ALA A 123 8.12 -15.60 -4.16
N LEU A 124 8.44 -14.51 -3.43
CA LEU A 124 9.80 -14.10 -3.15
C LEU A 124 10.57 -15.19 -2.38
N ALA A 125 9.95 -15.80 -1.35
CA ALA A 125 10.54 -16.88 -0.57
C ALA A 125 10.81 -18.13 -1.42
N TRP A 126 9.88 -18.45 -2.33
CA TRP A 126 9.98 -19.62 -3.17
C TRP A 126 11.00 -19.48 -4.28
N VAL A 127 11.01 -18.33 -4.96
CA VAL A 127 11.78 -18.11 -6.18
C VAL A 127 13.20 -17.61 -5.89
N VAL A 128 13.40 -16.78 -4.85
CA VAL A 128 14.67 -16.08 -4.61
C VAL A 128 15.39 -16.63 -3.39
N GLU A 129 16.48 -17.34 -3.59
CA GLU A 129 17.23 -18.00 -2.51
C GLU A 129 17.78 -17.03 -1.44
N GLY A 130 18.22 -15.84 -1.84
CA GLY A 130 18.72 -14.81 -0.93
C GLY A 130 17.64 -13.94 -0.24
N SER A 131 16.35 -14.29 -0.36
CA SER A 131 15.23 -13.46 0.11
C SER A 131 15.04 -13.39 1.62
N GLY A 132 15.75 -14.22 2.39
CA GLY A 132 15.53 -14.38 3.83
C GLY A 132 15.58 -13.11 4.66
N ALA A 133 16.41 -12.11 4.32
CA ALA A 133 16.45 -10.81 4.96
C ALA A 133 15.46 -9.81 4.34
N MET A 134 15.21 -9.91 3.03
CA MET A 134 14.30 -9.00 2.32
C MET A 134 12.87 -9.11 2.81
N ILE A 135 12.36 -10.33 3.03
CA ILE A 135 10.97 -10.58 3.42
C ILE A 135 10.58 -9.84 4.70
N PRO A 136 11.28 -9.98 5.85
CA PRO A 136 10.92 -9.25 7.06
C PRO A 136 11.12 -7.74 6.92
N MET A 137 12.09 -7.28 6.13
CA MET A 137 12.28 -5.85 5.87
C MET A 137 11.10 -5.25 5.08
N LEU A 138 10.66 -5.91 4.01
CA LEU A 138 9.53 -5.46 3.22
C LEU A 138 8.21 -5.52 4.02
N ALA A 139 8.01 -6.55 4.85
CA ALA A 139 6.87 -6.64 5.75
C ALA A 139 6.89 -5.54 6.84
N GLY A 140 8.07 -5.18 7.35
CA GLY A 140 8.26 -4.05 8.25
C GLY A 140 7.88 -2.72 7.58
N LEU A 141 8.37 -2.48 6.35
CA LEU A 141 8.02 -1.29 5.58
C LEU A 141 6.52 -1.24 5.25
N PHE A 142 5.90 -2.38 4.92
CA PHE A 142 4.46 -2.49 4.74
C PHE A 142 3.72 -2.05 6.02
N SER A 143 4.12 -2.55 7.18
CA SER A 143 3.50 -2.23 8.47
C SER A 143 3.65 -0.76 8.84
N VAL A 144 4.86 -0.19 8.70
CA VAL A 144 5.10 1.25 8.88
C VAL A 144 4.25 2.06 7.90
N GLY A 145 4.19 1.63 6.64
CA GLY A 145 3.35 2.24 5.62
C GLY A 145 1.87 2.25 6.01
N ARG A 146 1.34 1.14 6.54
CA ARG A 146 -0.06 1.06 7.00
C ARG A 146 -0.33 1.98 8.19
N THR A 147 0.57 1.98 9.17
CA THR A 147 0.47 2.89 10.34
C THR A 147 0.41 4.35 9.90
N LEU A 148 1.36 4.77 9.06
CA LEU A 148 1.43 6.15 8.58
C LEU A 148 0.23 6.53 7.69
N PHE A 149 -0.20 5.63 6.81
CA PHE A 149 -1.36 5.83 5.96
C PHE A 149 -2.63 6.04 6.79
N TRP A 150 -2.86 5.19 7.78
CA TRP A 150 -4.02 5.27 8.65
C TRP A 150 -4.00 6.55 9.49
N ALA A 151 -2.88 6.82 10.19
CA ALA A 151 -2.73 7.99 11.05
C ALA A 151 -2.87 9.34 10.30
N HIS A 152 -2.52 9.37 9.01
CA HIS A 152 -2.57 10.59 8.22
C HIS A 152 -3.72 10.63 7.21
N TYR A 153 -4.64 9.67 7.25
CA TYR A 153 -5.69 9.57 6.22
C TYR A 153 -6.53 10.84 6.12
N ALA A 154 -6.99 11.37 7.24
CA ALA A 154 -7.80 12.59 7.31
C ALA A 154 -7.05 13.89 6.97
N ARG A 155 -5.70 13.87 6.97
CA ARG A 155 -4.86 15.06 6.72
C ARG A 155 -4.67 15.40 5.24
N GLY A 156 -5.31 14.65 4.35
CA GLY A 156 -5.28 14.88 2.90
C GLY A 156 -4.27 14.04 2.13
N ALA A 157 -4.32 14.16 0.79
CA ALA A 157 -3.61 13.27 -0.11
C ALA A 157 -2.08 13.27 0.07
N ALA A 158 -1.46 14.44 0.21
CA ALA A 158 -0.01 14.56 0.38
C ALA A 158 0.49 13.92 1.69
N ALA A 159 -0.30 14.07 2.79
CA ALA A 159 0.08 13.53 4.10
C ALA A 159 0.05 12.00 4.13
N ARG A 160 -0.93 11.36 3.46
CA ARG A 160 -1.06 9.90 3.42
C ARG A 160 -0.25 9.23 2.31
N ALA A 161 0.25 10.00 1.31
CA ALA A 161 0.92 9.48 0.13
C ALA A 161 2.18 8.68 0.46
N PHE A 162 2.99 9.12 1.42
CA PHE A 162 4.19 8.41 1.83
C PHE A 162 3.86 7.02 2.40
N GLY A 163 2.90 6.93 3.35
CA GLY A 163 2.49 5.67 3.93
C GLY A 163 1.87 4.71 2.91
N PHE A 164 1.05 5.23 1.99
CA PHE A 164 0.52 4.46 0.87
C PHE A 164 1.64 3.88 0.00
N ALA A 165 2.55 4.75 -0.46
CA ALA A 165 3.62 4.38 -1.37
C ALA A 165 4.61 3.40 -0.74
N LEU A 166 4.90 3.54 0.56
CA LEU A 166 5.81 2.65 1.28
C LEU A 166 5.30 1.20 1.29
N GLY A 167 4.02 0.98 1.60
CA GLY A 167 3.40 -0.35 1.53
C GLY A 167 3.28 -0.88 0.10
N PHE A 168 2.85 -0.03 -0.83
CA PHE A 168 2.66 -0.39 -2.24
C PHE A 168 3.98 -0.77 -2.92
N TYR A 169 4.99 0.09 -2.81
CA TYR A 169 6.28 -0.16 -3.46
C TYR A 169 7.02 -1.37 -2.88
N SER A 170 6.90 -1.65 -1.57
CA SER A 170 7.49 -2.85 -0.99
C SER A 170 6.92 -4.13 -1.61
N SER A 171 5.61 -4.18 -1.85
CA SER A 171 4.96 -5.34 -2.47
C SER A 171 5.26 -5.44 -3.97
N VAL A 172 5.18 -4.31 -4.69
CA VAL A 172 5.48 -4.27 -6.13
C VAL A 172 6.94 -4.61 -6.40
N ALA A 173 7.88 -4.10 -5.60
CA ALA A 173 9.29 -4.42 -5.75
C ALA A 173 9.57 -5.92 -5.55
N ALA A 174 8.92 -6.56 -4.58
CA ALA A 174 9.01 -8.00 -4.40
C ALA A 174 8.51 -8.76 -5.64
N LEU A 175 7.36 -8.37 -6.19
CA LEU A 175 6.81 -8.98 -7.42
C LEU A 175 7.73 -8.79 -8.63
N VAL A 176 8.31 -7.60 -8.79
CA VAL A 176 9.27 -7.33 -9.88
C VAL A 176 10.52 -8.18 -9.74
N ILE A 177 11.07 -8.32 -8.54
CA ILE A 177 12.23 -9.19 -8.28
C ILE A 177 11.90 -10.65 -8.62
N VAL A 178 10.73 -11.13 -8.23
CA VAL A 178 10.25 -12.48 -8.56
C VAL A 178 10.12 -12.65 -10.07
N LEU A 179 9.51 -11.70 -10.76
CA LEU A 179 9.36 -11.75 -12.21
C LEU A 179 10.71 -11.82 -12.93
N VAL A 180 11.66 -10.95 -12.54
CA VAL A 180 13.01 -10.95 -13.11
C VAL A 180 13.72 -12.27 -12.85
N ALA A 181 13.61 -12.84 -11.65
CA ALA A 181 14.21 -14.12 -11.31
C ALA A 181 13.58 -15.29 -12.09
N LEU A 182 12.28 -15.27 -12.35
CA LEU A 182 11.60 -16.28 -13.16
C LEU A 182 12.00 -16.19 -14.63
N VAL A 183 12.04 -14.99 -15.20
CA VAL A 183 12.49 -14.78 -16.59
C VAL A 183 13.92 -15.25 -16.76
N GLY A 184 14.83 -14.94 -15.82
CA GLY A 184 16.21 -15.40 -15.87
C GLY A 184 16.41 -16.93 -15.72
N ARG A 185 15.36 -17.67 -15.32
CA ARG A 185 15.40 -19.16 -15.31
C ARG A 185 14.87 -19.80 -16.59
N LEU A 186 14.16 -19.03 -17.42
CA LEU A 186 13.55 -19.51 -18.66
C LEU A 186 14.45 -19.27 -19.89
N ILE A 187 15.46 -18.42 -19.74
CA ILE A 187 16.47 -18.09 -20.75
C ILE A 187 17.79 -18.80 -20.40
#